data_1c9471c7bbffd11ed829e9cdca156d14
#
_entry.id   1c9471c7bbffd11ed829e9cdca156d14
#
_cell.length_a   1.000
_cell.length_b   1.000
_cell.length_c   1.000
_cell.angle_alpha   90.00
_cell.angle_beta   90.00
_cell.angle_gamma   90.00
#
_symmetry.space_group_name_H-M   'P 1'
#
loop_
_entity.id
_entity.type
_entity.pdbx_description
1 polymer ?
#
loop_
_entity_poly.entity_id
_entity_poly.type
_entity_poly.pdbx_seq_one_letter_code
_entity_poly.pdbx_strand_id
1 'polypeptide(L)'
;YRLYGEAVVKAAVENGSSHVDISGEPAWIESMQMKYSEQAKEKGVFIVSACGWDSIPCDMGMEFLKKNFDGTLTYAETFAKINTGESGYSFNAGTYQTLILGIWKAKDDGLGRIRKAIMPEKLEKTRWRAPKRSTFWYNDKLKCYCLPFLGADKSIVQRSQYFDAQMDKKFPAMIETYICVKSGFWALALLAWLMIFQIAVKFSWTRNILQKYPDICSAYMFKNSGPTRQQAEEATFEYWFFGTGWNETTIPPPVEEQPNKKVVVRCDGPDAGYIATSGCVLSGVFTSAAAFKNTKIYDRLASFGIVFRTVPEMAST
;
A
#
# COMPACT_ATOMS: atom_id res chain seq x y z
N TYR A 1 -7.25 -6.74 -12.71
CA TYR A 1 -8.53 -6.98 -12.02
C TYR A 1 -9.68 -6.25 -12.73
N ARG A 2 -9.53 -5.00 -13.09
CA ARG A 2 -10.55 -4.15 -13.76
C ARG A 2 -11.27 -4.82 -14.94
N LEU A 3 -10.58 -5.66 -15.73
CA LEU A 3 -11.15 -6.29 -16.92
C LEU A 3 -11.91 -7.59 -16.63
N TYR A 4 -11.45 -8.37 -15.63
CA TYR A 4 -11.93 -9.75 -15.43
C TYR A 4 -12.27 -10.08 -13.97
N GLY A 5 -11.81 -9.27 -13.01
CA GLY A 5 -11.92 -9.58 -11.58
C GLY A 5 -13.35 -9.63 -11.07
N GLU A 6 -14.24 -8.77 -11.58
CA GLU A 6 -15.65 -8.73 -11.14
C GLU A 6 -16.39 -10.05 -11.39
N ALA A 7 -16.12 -10.71 -12.51
CA ALA A 7 -16.76 -12.01 -12.80
C ALA A 7 -16.40 -13.08 -11.77
N VAL A 8 -15.15 -13.04 -11.26
CA VAL A 8 -14.68 -13.98 -10.23
C VAL A 8 -15.30 -13.67 -8.87
N VAL A 9 -15.31 -12.38 -8.46
CA VAL A 9 -15.97 -11.94 -7.22
C VAL A 9 -17.46 -12.33 -7.22
N LYS A 10 -18.16 -12.03 -8.32
CA LYS A 10 -19.57 -12.35 -8.50
C LYS A 10 -19.81 -13.86 -8.33
N ALA A 11 -19.05 -14.68 -9.06
CA ALA A 11 -19.19 -16.13 -9.00
C ALA A 11 -18.90 -16.68 -7.59
N ALA A 12 -17.90 -16.16 -6.90
CA ALA A 12 -17.59 -16.55 -5.52
C ALA A 12 -18.77 -16.26 -4.59
N VAL A 13 -19.27 -15.02 -4.59
CA VAL A 13 -20.40 -14.63 -3.72
C VAL A 13 -21.67 -15.40 -4.04
N GLU A 14 -22.03 -15.56 -5.31
CA GLU A 14 -23.22 -16.31 -5.73
C GLU A 14 -23.20 -17.77 -5.27
N ASN A 15 -22.01 -18.39 -5.23
CA ASN A 15 -21.81 -19.77 -4.80
C ASN A 15 -21.45 -19.92 -3.30
N GLY A 16 -21.55 -18.87 -2.50
CA GLY A 16 -21.30 -18.97 -1.06
C GLY A 16 -19.81 -19.20 -0.72
N SER A 17 -18.88 -18.74 -1.57
CA SER A 17 -17.44 -18.84 -1.38
C SER A 17 -16.82 -17.50 -1.07
N SER A 18 -15.86 -17.46 -0.15
CA SER A 18 -15.07 -16.25 0.10
C SER A 18 -14.06 -16.02 -1.02
N HIS A 19 -13.73 -14.74 -1.27
CA HIS A 19 -12.77 -14.31 -2.28
C HIS A 19 -11.61 -13.57 -1.64
N VAL A 20 -10.39 -13.88 -2.09
CA VAL A 20 -9.16 -13.17 -1.71
C VAL A 20 -8.38 -12.82 -2.97
N ASP A 21 -7.85 -11.62 -3.07
CA ASP A 21 -7.06 -11.19 -4.22
C ASP A 21 -5.90 -10.25 -3.82
N ILE A 22 -5.02 -9.97 -4.78
CA ILE A 22 -3.87 -9.07 -4.64
C ILE A 22 -4.02 -7.82 -5.51
N SER A 23 -5.24 -7.34 -5.72
CA SER A 23 -5.47 -6.14 -6.53
C SER A 23 -4.83 -4.91 -5.90
N GLY A 24 -4.06 -4.17 -6.68
CA GLY A 24 -3.56 -2.82 -6.36
C GLY A 24 -4.36 -1.71 -7.04
N GLU A 25 -5.63 -1.96 -7.40
CA GLU A 25 -6.49 -1.03 -8.15
C GLU A 25 -7.62 -0.46 -7.26
N PRO A 26 -7.43 0.67 -6.54
CA PRO A 26 -8.41 1.18 -5.56
C PRO A 26 -9.82 1.34 -6.11
N ALA A 27 -9.97 1.84 -7.34
CA ALA A 27 -11.29 2.02 -7.94
C ALA A 27 -12.03 0.70 -8.16
N TRP A 28 -11.31 -0.36 -8.56
CA TRP A 28 -11.88 -1.69 -8.69
C TRP A 28 -12.24 -2.28 -7.33
N ILE A 29 -11.31 -2.26 -6.37
CA ILE A 29 -11.50 -2.77 -4.99
C ILE A 29 -12.75 -2.14 -4.36
N GLU A 30 -12.83 -0.82 -4.39
CA GLU A 30 -13.91 -0.06 -3.77
C GLU A 30 -15.24 -0.25 -4.52
N SER A 31 -15.20 -0.48 -5.85
CA SER A 31 -16.40 -0.82 -6.62
C SER A 31 -16.94 -2.22 -6.28
N MET A 32 -16.06 -3.20 -5.99
CA MET A 32 -16.48 -4.54 -5.54
C MET A 32 -17.16 -4.46 -4.16
N GLN A 33 -16.62 -3.67 -3.24
CA GLN A 33 -17.28 -3.41 -1.96
C GLN A 33 -18.67 -2.80 -2.18
N MET A 34 -18.77 -1.74 -2.98
CA MET A 34 -20.04 -1.06 -3.25
C MET A 34 -21.11 -2.00 -3.85
N LYS A 35 -20.69 -2.94 -4.71
CA LYS A 35 -21.64 -3.82 -5.44
C LYS A 35 -22.01 -5.08 -4.66
N TYR A 36 -21.10 -5.64 -3.90
CA TYR A 36 -21.22 -7.01 -3.38
C TYR A 36 -21.21 -7.12 -1.86
N SER A 37 -20.99 -6.04 -1.09
CA SER A 37 -20.88 -6.12 0.37
C SER A 37 -22.13 -6.68 1.04
N GLU A 38 -23.33 -6.22 0.65
CA GLU A 38 -24.59 -6.70 1.24
C GLU A 38 -24.85 -8.17 0.90
N GLN A 39 -24.66 -8.55 -0.36
CA GLN A 39 -24.83 -9.94 -0.78
C GLN A 39 -23.82 -10.88 -0.09
N ALA A 40 -22.57 -10.45 0.05
CA ALA A 40 -21.56 -11.22 0.77
C ALA A 40 -21.93 -11.39 2.25
N LYS A 41 -22.44 -10.33 2.88
CA LYS A 41 -22.95 -10.36 4.27
C LYS A 41 -24.11 -11.34 4.43
N GLU A 42 -25.09 -11.30 3.53
CA GLU A 42 -26.24 -12.23 3.53
C GLU A 42 -25.80 -13.68 3.37
N LYS A 43 -24.78 -13.93 2.56
CA LYS A 43 -24.23 -15.29 2.32
C LYS A 43 -23.23 -15.73 3.41
N GLY A 44 -22.83 -14.84 4.32
CA GLY A 44 -21.83 -15.14 5.34
C GLY A 44 -20.42 -15.37 4.78
N VAL A 45 -20.09 -14.76 3.63
CA VAL A 45 -18.79 -14.89 2.97
C VAL A 45 -18.01 -13.59 2.99
N PHE A 46 -16.69 -13.67 2.77
CA PHE A 46 -15.78 -12.53 2.79
C PHE A 46 -15.23 -12.21 1.40
N ILE A 47 -15.11 -10.92 1.11
CA ILE A 47 -14.39 -10.40 -0.06
C ILE A 47 -13.23 -9.58 0.50
N VAL A 48 -12.00 -10.11 0.42
CA VAL A 48 -10.80 -9.49 0.96
C VAL A 48 -9.83 -9.21 -0.18
N SER A 49 -9.88 -8.00 -0.70
CA SER A 49 -8.97 -7.55 -1.77
C SER A 49 -7.67 -6.99 -1.19
N ALA A 50 -6.68 -6.78 -2.07
CA ALA A 50 -5.40 -6.17 -1.74
C ALA A 50 -4.58 -6.95 -0.68
N CYS A 51 -4.57 -8.27 -0.75
CA CYS A 51 -3.81 -9.11 0.19
C CYS A 51 -2.33 -9.30 -0.20
N GLY A 52 -1.76 -8.41 -1.02
CA GLY A 52 -0.37 -8.46 -1.43
C GLY A 52 0.54 -7.53 -0.62
N TRP A 53 1.83 -7.51 -1.01
CA TRP A 53 2.84 -6.64 -0.42
C TRP A 53 2.51 -5.15 -0.58
N ASP A 54 1.93 -4.75 -1.71
CA ASP A 54 1.48 -3.37 -1.98
C ASP A 54 0.22 -3.00 -1.17
N SER A 55 0.08 -3.51 0.05
CA SER A 55 -1.05 -3.21 0.95
C SER A 55 -0.84 -3.76 2.37
N ILE A 56 -0.71 -5.08 2.54
CA ILE A 56 -0.67 -5.74 3.87
C ILE A 56 0.47 -5.20 4.76
N PRO A 57 1.74 -5.13 4.33
CA PRO A 57 2.81 -4.61 5.18
C PRO A 57 2.59 -3.16 5.58
N CYS A 58 2.03 -2.33 4.68
CA CYS A 58 1.76 -0.92 4.98
C CYS A 58 0.60 -0.77 5.98
N ASP A 59 -0.51 -1.44 5.76
CA ASP A 59 -1.70 -1.35 6.60
C ASP A 59 -1.45 -1.95 8.00
N MET A 60 -0.85 -3.14 8.04
CA MET A 60 -0.45 -3.78 9.31
C MET A 60 0.66 -3.01 10.03
N GLY A 61 1.59 -2.39 9.28
CA GLY A 61 2.61 -1.52 9.85
C GLY A 61 2.03 -0.26 10.50
N MET A 62 0.99 0.32 9.91
CA MET A 62 0.26 1.43 10.52
C MET A 62 -0.49 1.00 11.79
N GLU A 63 -1.12 -0.17 11.79
CA GLU A 63 -1.76 -0.70 13.00
C GLU A 63 -0.72 -1.04 14.08
N PHE A 64 0.44 -1.59 13.70
CA PHE A 64 1.55 -1.82 14.62
C PHE A 64 2.12 -0.52 15.19
N LEU A 65 2.25 0.52 14.36
CA LEU A 65 2.66 1.85 14.80
C LEU A 65 1.66 2.43 15.81
N LYS A 66 0.36 2.36 15.54
CA LYS A 66 -0.68 2.82 16.47
C LYS A 66 -0.62 2.10 17.82
N LYS A 67 -0.45 0.77 17.81
CA LYS A 67 -0.35 -0.04 19.05
C LYS A 67 0.87 0.33 19.91
N ASN A 68 1.95 0.78 19.28
CA ASN A 68 3.19 1.15 19.96
C ASN A 68 3.34 2.66 20.17
N PHE A 69 2.34 3.46 19.81
CA PHE A 69 2.46 4.92 19.89
C PHE A 69 2.21 5.46 21.31
N ASP A 70 1.42 4.79 22.12
CA ASP A 70 1.08 5.23 23.48
C ASP A 70 0.83 6.75 23.54
N GLY A 71 -0.37 7.16 23.12
CA GLY A 71 -0.78 8.56 22.91
C GLY A 71 -1.66 8.70 21.65
N THR A 72 -1.78 9.89 21.11
CA THR A 72 -2.59 10.16 19.91
C THR A 72 -1.71 10.34 18.67
N LEU A 73 -1.65 9.31 17.81
CA LEU A 73 -1.01 9.40 16.51
C LEU A 73 -1.87 10.26 15.57
N THR A 74 -1.28 11.27 14.93
CA THR A 74 -1.99 12.15 13.99
C THR A 74 -1.50 12.07 12.57
N TYR A 75 -0.22 11.69 12.38
CA TYR A 75 0.43 11.66 11.08
C TYR A 75 1.48 10.57 11.00
N ALA A 76 1.60 9.95 9.86
CA ALA A 76 2.69 9.03 9.56
C ALA A 76 3.25 9.25 8.16
N GLU A 77 4.56 9.14 8.02
CA GLU A 77 5.25 8.99 6.74
C GLU A 77 5.74 7.55 6.62
N THR A 78 5.49 6.91 5.49
CA THR A 78 5.96 5.56 5.23
C THR A 78 6.94 5.52 4.06
N PHE A 79 7.95 4.68 4.18
CA PHE A 79 9.03 4.59 3.22
C PHE A 79 9.29 3.13 2.86
N ALA A 80 8.87 2.75 1.66
CA ALA A 80 9.16 1.43 1.11
C ALA A 80 10.52 1.43 0.42
N LYS A 81 11.35 0.45 0.72
CA LYS A 81 12.66 0.25 0.10
C LYS A 81 12.80 -1.20 -0.32
N ILE A 82 13.06 -1.40 -1.60
CA ILE A 82 13.35 -2.71 -2.17
C ILE A 82 14.87 -2.82 -2.31
N ASN A 83 15.44 -3.83 -1.69
CA ASN A 83 16.84 -4.17 -1.82
C ASN A 83 16.94 -5.33 -2.82
N THR A 84 17.55 -5.05 -3.96
CA THR A 84 17.85 -6.07 -4.98
C THR A 84 19.18 -6.75 -4.64
N GLY A 85 19.30 -8.02 -4.93
CA GLY A 85 20.57 -8.72 -4.83
C GLY A 85 21.55 -8.35 -5.95
N GLU A 86 22.69 -9.07 -6.02
CA GLU A 86 23.70 -8.86 -7.06
C GLU A 86 23.18 -9.23 -8.45
N SER A 87 22.23 -10.16 -8.54
CA SER A 87 21.57 -10.57 -9.79
C SER A 87 20.58 -9.50 -10.33
N GLY A 88 20.44 -8.37 -9.63
CA GLY A 88 19.47 -7.33 -9.97
C GLY A 88 18.03 -7.76 -9.71
N TYR A 89 17.06 -7.09 -10.33
CA TYR A 89 15.64 -7.41 -10.15
C TYR A 89 14.79 -6.99 -11.35
N SER A 90 13.71 -7.69 -11.59
CA SER A 90 12.69 -7.29 -12.55
C SER A 90 11.30 -7.70 -12.05
N PHE A 91 10.30 -6.89 -12.38
CA PHE A 91 8.90 -7.21 -12.15
C PHE A 91 8.28 -7.93 -13.35
N ASN A 92 7.19 -8.66 -13.12
CA ASN A 92 6.42 -9.24 -14.21
C ASN A 92 5.68 -8.15 -15.01
N ALA A 93 5.56 -8.33 -16.31
CA ALA A 93 4.85 -7.42 -17.21
C ALA A 93 3.36 -7.26 -16.85
N GLY A 94 2.75 -8.17 -16.09
CA GLY A 94 1.39 -8.02 -15.55
C GLY A 94 1.24 -6.77 -14.70
N THR A 95 2.21 -6.44 -13.85
CA THR A 95 2.25 -5.20 -13.07
C THR A 95 2.33 -3.97 -13.98
N TYR A 96 3.12 -4.04 -15.05
CA TYR A 96 3.24 -2.98 -16.04
C TYR A 96 1.91 -2.74 -16.79
N GLN A 97 1.21 -3.81 -17.18
CA GLN A 97 -0.10 -3.71 -17.81
C GLN A 97 -1.14 -3.07 -16.89
N THR A 98 -1.13 -3.43 -15.61
CA THR A 98 -2.01 -2.83 -14.60
C THR A 98 -1.70 -1.34 -14.42
N LEU A 99 -0.42 -0.94 -14.43
CA LEU A 99 -0.01 0.47 -14.36
C LEU A 99 -0.51 1.27 -15.57
N ILE A 100 -0.38 0.72 -16.80
CA ILE A 100 -0.91 1.33 -18.03
C ILE A 100 -2.43 1.54 -17.90
N LEU A 101 -3.17 0.50 -17.51
CA LEU A 101 -4.63 0.56 -17.37
C LEU A 101 -5.06 1.57 -16.29
N GLY A 102 -4.35 1.58 -15.16
CA GLY A 102 -4.62 2.49 -14.04
C GLY A 102 -4.48 3.96 -14.47
N ILE A 103 -3.37 4.32 -15.12
CA ILE A 103 -3.14 5.69 -15.60
C ILE A 103 -4.12 6.08 -16.71
N TRP A 104 -4.35 5.18 -17.67
CA TRP A 104 -5.26 5.46 -18.78
C TRP A 104 -6.69 5.71 -18.31
N LYS A 105 -7.19 4.90 -17.39
CA LYS A 105 -8.58 4.94 -16.91
C LYS A 105 -8.80 5.81 -15.67
N ALA A 106 -7.76 6.42 -15.11
CA ALA A 106 -7.84 7.17 -13.85
C ALA A 106 -8.92 8.27 -13.82
N LYS A 107 -9.23 8.89 -14.98
CA LYS A 107 -10.27 9.91 -15.08
C LYS A 107 -11.69 9.35 -15.15
N ASP A 108 -11.83 8.11 -15.65
CA ASP A 108 -13.11 7.49 -15.97
C ASP A 108 -13.54 6.44 -14.93
N ASP A 109 -12.68 6.14 -13.94
CA ASP A 109 -12.92 5.05 -12.98
C ASP A 109 -13.95 5.39 -11.88
N GLY A 110 -14.32 6.66 -11.77
CA GLY A 110 -15.35 7.10 -10.84
C GLY A 110 -15.01 6.97 -9.35
N LEU A 111 -13.74 6.79 -9.00
CA LEU A 111 -13.28 6.54 -7.64
C LEU A 111 -13.82 7.53 -6.60
N GLY A 112 -13.85 8.82 -6.94
CA GLY A 112 -14.41 9.84 -6.04
C GLY A 112 -15.89 9.65 -5.73
N ARG A 113 -16.70 9.21 -6.72
CA ARG A 113 -18.12 8.90 -6.55
C ARG A 113 -18.31 7.63 -5.72
N ILE A 114 -17.52 6.60 -5.99
CA ILE A 114 -17.53 5.33 -5.23
C ILE A 114 -17.21 5.62 -3.77
N ARG A 115 -16.13 6.35 -3.48
CA ARG A 115 -15.75 6.74 -2.12
C ARG A 115 -16.83 7.52 -1.39
N LYS A 116 -17.49 8.44 -2.06
CA LYS A 116 -18.61 9.18 -1.46
C LYS A 116 -19.77 8.26 -1.09
N ALA A 117 -19.97 7.17 -1.81
CA ALA A 117 -21.04 6.20 -1.52
C ALA A 117 -20.66 5.27 -0.35
N ILE A 118 -19.44 4.73 -0.32
CA ILE A 118 -19.02 3.75 0.72
C ILE A 118 -18.38 4.39 1.94
N MET A 119 -17.92 5.63 1.85
CA MET A 119 -17.29 6.42 2.92
C MET A 119 -17.87 7.86 2.92
N PRO A 120 -19.18 8.03 3.24
CA PRO A 120 -19.87 9.32 3.11
C PRO A 120 -19.41 10.34 4.16
N GLU A 121 -18.99 9.89 5.32
CA GLU A 121 -18.65 10.76 6.44
C GLU A 121 -17.23 11.31 6.29
N LYS A 122 -17.03 12.54 6.76
CA LYS A 122 -15.70 13.12 6.82
C LYS A 122 -15.02 12.69 8.11
N LEU A 123 -13.82 12.15 8.01
CA LEU A 123 -12.98 11.87 9.16
C LEU A 123 -12.56 13.16 9.87
N GLU A 124 -12.51 13.12 11.19
CA GLU A 124 -11.91 14.17 12.01
C GLU A 124 -10.44 14.38 11.62
N LYS A 125 -9.98 15.61 11.67
CA LYS A 125 -8.59 15.98 11.37
C LYS A 125 -8.12 16.98 12.38
N THR A 126 -6.86 16.87 12.78
CA THR A 126 -6.20 17.91 13.57
C THR A 126 -6.05 19.21 12.77
N ARG A 127 -5.92 20.36 13.42
CA ARG A 127 -5.55 21.62 12.76
C ARG A 127 -4.07 21.65 12.38
N TRP A 128 -3.24 20.92 13.10
CA TRP A 128 -1.84 20.79 12.75
C TRP A 128 -1.68 20.20 11.33
N ARG A 129 -0.70 20.72 10.60
CA ARG A 129 -0.39 20.24 9.25
C ARG A 129 1.04 19.77 9.20
N ALA A 130 1.22 18.56 8.73
CA ALA A 130 2.54 18.01 8.47
C ALA A 130 3.29 18.85 7.42
N PRO A 131 4.62 19.00 7.54
CA PRO A 131 5.43 19.64 6.52
C PRO A 131 5.23 19.00 5.15
N LYS A 132 5.00 19.82 4.13
CA LYS A 132 4.89 19.33 2.75
C LYS A 132 6.27 18.90 2.25
N ARG A 133 6.36 17.70 1.72
CA ARG A 133 7.56 17.22 1.01
C ARG A 133 7.49 17.59 -0.47
N SER A 134 8.63 17.80 -1.09
CA SER A 134 8.73 17.91 -2.55
C SER A 134 8.53 16.53 -3.20
N THR A 135 8.27 16.49 -4.51
CA THR A 135 8.13 15.22 -5.26
C THR A 135 9.44 14.42 -5.29
N PHE A 136 10.57 15.10 -5.14
CA PHE A 136 11.90 14.51 -5.07
C PHE A 136 12.66 15.16 -3.91
N TRP A 137 13.13 14.37 -2.95
CA TRP A 137 13.87 14.88 -1.79
C TRP A 137 14.75 13.79 -1.17
N TYR A 138 15.76 14.22 -0.41
CA TYR A 138 16.66 13.30 0.28
C TYR A 138 16.23 13.11 1.73
N ASN A 139 16.17 11.87 2.19
CA ASN A 139 15.89 11.52 3.58
C ASN A 139 17.20 11.20 4.30
N ASP A 140 17.63 12.10 5.18
CA ASP A 140 18.90 11.97 5.90
C ASP A 140 18.92 10.80 6.88
N LYS A 141 17.76 10.43 7.45
CA LYS A 141 17.66 9.30 8.38
C LYS A 141 17.82 7.96 7.66
N LEU A 142 17.20 7.80 6.51
CA LEU A 142 17.21 6.57 5.72
C LEU A 142 18.32 6.53 4.67
N LYS A 143 19.06 7.66 4.50
CA LYS A 143 20.14 7.81 3.51
C LYS A 143 19.71 7.42 2.10
N CYS A 144 18.54 7.91 1.67
CA CYS A 144 17.95 7.62 0.36
C CYS A 144 17.21 8.82 -0.22
N TYR A 145 17.00 8.79 -1.53
CA TYR A 145 16.13 9.72 -2.24
C TYR A 145 14.71 9.18 -2.25
N CYS A 146 13.75 10.04 -1.94
CA CYS A 146 12.34 9.67 -1.79
C CYS A 146 11.51 10.25 -2.93
N LEU A 147 10.63 9.41 -3.46
CA LEU A 147 9.61 9.74 -4.45
C LEU A 147 8.25 9.31 -3.89
N PRO A 148 7.12 9.95 -4.28
CA PRO A 148 5.80 9.47 -3.91
C PRO A 148 5.60 8.01 -4.36
N PHE A 149 5.09 7.17 -3.49
CA PHE A 149 4.74 5.80 -3.83
C PHE A 149 3.39 5.78 -4.55
N LEU A 150 3.36 5.22 -5.75
CA LEU A 150 2.18 5.19 -6.63
C LEU A 150 1.30 3.95 -6.45
N GLY A 151 1.64 3.07 -5.50
CA GLY A 151 0.88 1.86 -5.20
C GLY A 151 -0.42 2.11 -4.43
N ALA A 152 -1.09 1.03 -4.04
CA ALA A 152 -2.37 1.08 -3.35
C ALA A 152 -2.29 1.48 -1.87
N ASP A 153 -1.13 1.40 -1.26
CA ASP A 153 -0.88 1.56 0.18
C ASP A 153 -1.65 2.70 0.83
N LYS A 154 -1.47 3.93 0.33
CA LYS A 154 -2.15 5.11 0.89
C LYS A 154 -3.66 4.97 0.86
N SER A 155 -4.20 4.41 -0.22
CA SER A 155 -5.64 4.18 -0.38
C SER A 155 -6.17 3.15 0.61
N ILE A 156 -5.45 2.04 0.78
CA ILE A 156 -5.84 0.96 1.69
C ILE A 156 -5.80 1.44 3.14
N VAL A 157 -4.69 2.06 3.56
CA VAL A 157 -4.58 2.61 4.93
C VAL A 157 -5.66 3.67 5.20
N GLN A 158 -5.97 4.54 4.25
CA GLN A 158 -7.04 5.52 4.42
C GLN A 158 -8.41 4.87 4.63
N ARG A 159 -8.69 3.76 3.94
CA ARG A 159 -9.91 2.97 4.16
C ARG A 159 -9.94 2.33 5.54
N SER A 160 -8.85 1.70 5.96
CA SER A 160 -8.73 1.11 7.31
C SER A 160 -8.93 2.17 8.38
N GLN A 161 -8.32 3.37 8.24
CA GLN A 161 -8.53 4.50 9.14
C GLN A 161 -9.99 4.96 9.19
N TYR A 162 -10.68 4.96 8.04
CA TYR A 162 -12.10 5.34 7.98
C TYR A 162 -12.96 4.34 8.77
N PHE A 163 -12.82 3.05 8.51
CA PHE A 163 -13.63 2.03 9.18
C PHE A 163 -13.29 1.89 10.66
N ASP A 164 -12.02 2.03 11.06
CA ASP A 164 -11.62 2.08 12.47
C ASP A 164 -12.26 3.25 13.20
N ALA A 165 -12.31 4.42 12.56
CA ALA A 165 -12.97 5.59 13.16
C ALA A 165 -14.49 5.40 13.31
N GLN A 166 -15.15 4.73 12.35
CA GLN A 166 -16.58 4.46 12.41
C GLN A 166 -16.94 3.38 13.45
N MET A 167 -16.19 2.27 13.45
CA MET A 167 -16.51 1.11 14.28
C MET A 167 -15.95 1.22 15.70
N ASP A 168 -14.69 1.64 15.83
CA ASP A 168 -13.95 1.60 17.09
C ASP A 168 -13.75 3.01 17.70
N LYS A 169 -14.24 4.07 17.03
CA LYS A 169 -14.08 5.47 17.44
C LYS A 169 -12.61 5.89 17.59
N LYS A 170 -11.69 5.22 16.88
CA LYS A 170 -10.28 5.57 16.89
C LYS A 170 -10.02 6.85 16.10
N PHE A 171 -9.14 7.71 16.62
CA PHE A 171 -8.74 8.91 15.89
C PHE A 171 -7.94 8.54 14.64
N PRO A 172 -8.31 9.06 13.44
CA PRO A 172 -7.63 8.71 12.21
C PRO A 172 -6.31 9.46 12.07
N ALA A 173 -5.24 8.75 11.76
CA ALA A 173 -3.96 9.35 11.42
C ALA A 173 -3.86 9.59 9.90
N MET A 174 -3.36 10.76 9.50
CA MET A 174 -3.04 11.03 8.10
C MET A 174 -1.78 10.26 7.71
N ILE A 175 -1.71 9.79 6.46
CA ILE A 175 -0.56 9.05 5.94
C ILE A 175 -0.06 9.63 4.63
N GLU A 176 1.26 9.68 4.48
CA GLU A 176 1.96 9.87 3.21
C GLU A 176 2.92 8.71 2.94
N THR A 177 2.96 8.26 1.68
CA THR A 177 3.70 7.06 1.28
C THR A 177 4.77 7.39 0.24
N TYR A 178 5.97 6.88 0.46
CA TYR A 178 7.14 7.14 -0.37
C TYR A 178 7.86 5.84 -0.73
N ILE A 179 8.53 5.84 -1.89
CA ILE A 179 9.51 4.83 -2.25
C ILE A 179 10.92 5.41 -2.11
N CYS A 180 11.85 4.63 -1.58
CA CYS A 180 13.24 4.99 -1.36
C CYS A 180 14.14 4.41 -2.44
N VAL A 181 14.98 5.27 -3.02
CA VAL A 181 16.01 4.90 -4.00
C VAL A 181 17.37 5.35 -3.47
N LYS A 182 18.33 4.44 -3.38
CA LYS A 182 19.67 4.75 -2.82
C LYS A 182 20.45 5.78 -3.64
N SER A 183 20.36 5.71 -4.96
CA SER A 183 21.10 6.57 -5.89
C SER A 183 20.24 7.72 -6.39
N GLY A 184 20.74 8.97 -6.29
CA GLY A 184 20.06 10.14 -6.83
C GLY A 184 19.92 10.10 -8.36
N PHE A 185 20.91 9.54 -9.06
CA PHE A 185 20.83 9.31 -10.50
C PHE A 185 19.66 8.39 -10.87
N TRP A 186 19.54 7.23 -10.22
CA TRP A 186 18.45 6.30 -10.48
C TRP A 186 17.08 6.84 -10.04
N ALA A 187 17.03 7.63 -8.97
CA ALA A 187 15.79 8.28 -8.55
C ALA A 187 15.30 9.31 -9.58
N LEU A 188 16.21 10.11 -10.14
CA LEU A 188 15.89 11.05 -11.23
C LEU A 188 15.52 10.33 -12.52
N ALA A 189 16.23 9.25 -12.86
CA ALA A 189 15.93 8.43 -14.03
C ALA A 189 14.53 7.81 -13.92
N LEU A 190 14.16 7.27 -12.74
CA LEU A 190 12.82 6.75 -12.46
C LEU A 190 11.75 7.83 -12.58
N LEU A 191 12.00 9.01 -12.02
CA LEU A 191 11.07 10.14 -12.11
C LEU A 191 10.86 10.60 -13.58
N ALA A 192 11.94 10.73 -14.35
CA ALA A 192 11.88 11.07 -15.76
C ALA A 192 11.12 10.00 -16.56
N TRP A 193 11.41 8.71 -16.31
CA TRP A 193 10.68 7.60 -16.93
C TRP A 193 9.19 7.65 -16.59
N LEU A 194 8.81 7.87 -15.34
CA LEU A 194 7.40 8.00 -14.92
C LEU A 194 6.69 9.15 -15.63
N MET A 195 7.33 10.31 -15.79
CA MET A 195 6.75 11.44 -16.51
C MET A 195 6.52 11.13 -17.99
N ILE A 196 7.52 10.56 -18.67
CA ILE A 196 7.41 10.13 -20.07
C ILE A 196 6.32 9.07 -20.22
N PHE A 197 6.29 8.09 -19.33
CA PHE A 197 5.32 7.01 -19.32
C PHE A 197 3.88 7.53 -19.17
N GLN A 198 3.62 8.47 -18.25
CA GLN A 198 2.32 9.09 -18.08
C GLN A 198 1.83 9.81 -19.33
N ILE A 199 2.74 10.46 -20.09
CA ILE A 199 2.41 11.11 -21.35
C ILE A 199 2.13 10.04 -22.41
N ALA A 200 3.01 9.05 -22.54
CA ALA A 200 2.89 7.98 -23.54
C ALA A 200 1.60 7.17 -23.38
N VAL A 201 1.13 6.92 -22.17
CA VAL A 201 -0.11 6.19 -21.90
C VAL A 201 -1.37 6.93 -22.41
N LYS A 202 -1.32 8.25 -22.62
CA LYS A 202 -2.50 9.01 -23.12
C LYS A 202 -2.86 8.68 -24.57
N PHE A 203 -1.89 8.30 -25.40
CA PHE A 203 -2.13 8.06 -26.82
C PHE A 203 -2.30 6.55 -27.12
N SER A 204 -3.26 6.18 -27.95
CA SER A 204 -3.57 4.77 -28.24
C SER A 204 -2.41 4.02 -28.90
N TRP A 205 -1.73 4.66 -29.85
CA TRP A 205 -0.62 4.02 -30.57
C TRP A 205 0.59 3.76 -29.67
N THR A 206 0.94 4.70 -28.77
CA THR A 206 2.02 4.49 -27.79
C THR A 206 1.65 3.44 -26.76
N ARG A 207 0.38 3.40 -26.28
CA ARG A 207 -0.07 2.31 -25.40
C ARG A 207 0.13 0.93 -26.03
N ASN A 208 -0.19 0.77 -27.31
CA ASN A 208 0.03 -0.48 -28.02
C ASN A 208 1.51 -0.89 -28.03
N ILE A 209 2.41 0.09 -28.22
CA ILE A 209 3.87 -0.15 -28.16
C ILE A 209 4.30 -0.54 -26.75
N LEU A 210 3.85 0.22 -25.73
CA LEU A 210 4.15 -0.06 -24.33
C LEU A 210 3.70 -1.48 -23.94
N GLN A 211 2.48 -1.87 -24.33
CA GLN A 211 1.93 -3.18 -24.03
C GLN A 211 2.65 -4.32 -24.77
N LYS A 212 3.09 -4.06 -26.00
CA LYS A 212 3.75 -5.06 -26.83
C LYS A 212 5.22 -5.30 -26.43
N TYR A 213 5.90 -4.25 -25.97
CA TYR A 213 7.34 -4.29 -25.67
C TYR A 213 7.63 -3.77 -24.24
N PRO A 214 7.07 -4.42 -23.20
CA PRO A 214 7.23 -3.97 -21.81
C PRO A 214 8.70 -3.90 -21.39
N ASP A 215 9.52 -4.88 -21.80
CA ASP A 215 10.93 -5.02 -21.46
C ASP A 215 11.73 -3.77 -21.90
N ILE A 216 11.63 -3.43 -23.19
CA ILE A 216 12.36 -2.29 -23.78
C ILE A 216 11.83 -0.96 -23.23
N CYS A 217 10.50 -0.79 -23.21
CA CYS A 217 9.88 0.46 -22.80
C CYS A 217 10.04 0.78 -21.31
N SER A 218 10.38 -0.22 -20.50
CA SER A 218 10.65 -0.07 -19.07
C SER A 218 12.14 -0.19 -18.72
N ALA A 219 13.05 -0.16 -19.69
CA ALA A 219 14.46 -0.43 -19.48
C ALA A 219 14.70 -1.71 -18.65
N TYR A 220 13.98 -2.77 -18.99
CA TYR A 220 14.01 -4.10 -18.36
C TYR A 220 13.57 -4.15 -16.88
N MET A 221 12.97 -3.08 -16.35
CA MET A 221 12.33 -3.14 -15.03
C MET A 221 11.16 -4.12 -15.00
N PHE A 222 10.40 -4.21 -16.11
CA PHE A 222 9.29 -5.14 -16.25
C PHE A 222 9.54 -6.11 -17.40
N LYS A 223 9.42 -7.40 -17.14
CA LYS A 223 9.68 -8.47 -18.13
C LYS A 223 8.48 -9.43 -18.19
N ASN A 224 8.24 -9.98 -19.38
CA ASN A 224 7.21 -11.01 -19.54
C ASN A 224 7.53 -12.28 -18.74
N SER A 225 8.82 -12.61 -18.57
CA SER A 225 9.28 -13.71 -17.71
C SER A 225 9.13 -13.46 -16.21
N GLY A 226 8.99 -12.18 -15.79
CA GLY A 226 9.18 -11.79 -14.40
C GLY A 226 10.65 -11.92 -13.96
N PRO A 227 10.95 -11.91 -12.65
CA PRO A 227 12.28 -12.17 -12.12
C PRO A 227 12.64 -13.65 -12.24
N THR A 228 13.93 -13.93 -12.23
CA THR A 228 14.42 -15.29 -12.02
C THR A 228 14.23 -15.70 -10.56
N ARG A 229 14.27 -17.01 -10.28
CA ARG A 229 14.20 -17.51 -8.91
C ARG A 229 15.32 -16.93 -8.04
N GLN A 230 16.53 -16.87 -8.55
CA GLN A 230 17.68 -16.28 -7.87
C GLN A 230 17.45 -14.81 -7.53
N GLN A 231 16.93 -14.00 -8.47
CA GLN A 231 16.59 -12.60 -8.22
C GLN A 231 15.57 -12.43 -7.09
N ALA A 232 14.56 -13.32 -7.04
CA ALA A 232 13.57 -13.28 -5.97
C ALA A 232 14.15 -13.75 -4.62
N GLU A 233 14.99 -14.78 -4.60
CA GLU A 233 15.63 -15.28 -3.37
C GLU A 233 16.66 -14.29 -2.78
N GLU A 234 17.34 -13.49 -3.62
CA GLU A 234 18.28 -12.45 -3.18
C GLU A 234 17.60 -11.15 -2.73
N ALA A 235 16.38 -10.88 -3.20
CA ALA A 235 15.69 -9.63 -2.92
C ALA A 235 15.06 -9.59 -1.53
N THR A 236 15.07 -8.41 -0.92
CA THR A 236 14.39 -8.15 0.35
C THR A 236 13.71 -6.79 0.32
N PHE A 237 12.80 -6.55 1.24
CA PHE A 237 12.24 -5.21 1.44
C PHE A 237 12.41 -4.73 2.86
N GLU A 238 12.42 -3.40 3.02
CA GLU A 238 12.30 -2.67 4.27
C GLU A 238 11.14 -1.69 4.13
N TYR A 239 10.26 -1.67 5.11
CA TYR A 239 9.18 -0.69 5.18
C TYR A 239 9.28 0.08 6.49
N TRP A 240 9.55 1.38 6.42
CA TRP A 240 9.73 2.26 7.56
C TRP A 240 8.49 3.12 7.78
N PHE A 241 8.12 3.32 9.03
CA PHE A 241 6.96 4.11 9.45
C PHE A 241 7.39 5.11 10.50
N PHE A 242 7.29 6.39 10.18
CA PHE A 242 7.60 7.50 11.08
C PHE A 242 6.31 8.13 11.55
N GLY A 243 5.90 7.84 12.77
CA GLY A 243 4.70 8.36 13.41
C GLY A 243 4.98 9.65 14.18
N THR A 244 4.05 10.58 14.10
CA THR A 244 4.08 11.88 14.79
C THR A 244 2.74 12.14 15.45
N GLY A 245 2.71 12.65 16.68
CA GLY A 245 1.50 12.92 17.43
C GLY A 245 1.78 13.49 18.82
N TRP A 246 0.88 13.26 19.74
CA TRP A 246 0.96 13.75 21.11
C TRP A 246 1.03 12.61 22.13
N ASN A 247 1.65 12.90 23.29
CA ASN A 247 1.67 11.97 24.43
C ASN A 247 0.27 11.75 25.02
N GLU A 248 -0.60 12.76 24.91
CA GLU A 248 -1.94 12.68 25.45
C GLU A 248 -2.84 11.77 24.59
N THR A 249 -3.75 11.08 25.28
CA THR A 249 -4.76 10.22 24.65
C THR A 249 -6.11 10.94 24.44
N THR A 250 -6.16 12.27 24.69
CA THR A 250 -7.37 13.08 24.52
C THR A 250 -7.80 13.13 23.05
N ILE A 251 -9.10 12.88 22.81
CA ILE A 251 -9.73 12.98 21.49
C ILE A 251 -10.83 14.05 21.55
N PRO A 252 -10.80 15.09 20.71
CA PRO A 252 -9.75 15.44 19.75
C PRO A 252 -8.44 15.89 20.44
N PRO A 253 -7.28 15.69 19.80
CA PRO A 253 -6.00 16.13 20.36
C PRO A 253 -5.94 17.66 20.47
N PRO A 254 -5.04 18.21 21.30
CA PRO A 254 -4.91 19.65 21.50
C PRO A 254 -4.74 20.39 20.17
N VAL A 255 -5.60 21.39 19.95
CA VAL A 255 -5.74 22.03 18.64
C VAL A 255 -4.58 22.96 18.32
N GLU A 256 -3.91 23.51 19.33
CA GLU A 256 -2.94 24.60 19.22
C GLU A 256 -1.49 24.18 19.47
N GLU A 257 -1.26 22.95 19.94
CA GLU A 257 0.08 22.49 20.27
C GLU A 257 0.74 21.73 19.13
N GLN A 258 2.05 21.94 19.01
CA GLN A 258 2.87 21.12 18.09
C GLN A 258 2.96 19.68 18.62
N PRO A 259 2.92 18.66 17.74
CA PRO A 259 3.15 17.29 18.18
C PRO A 259 4.47 17.14 18.94
N ASN A 260 4.40 16.46 20.09
CA ASN A 260 5.51 16.32 21.03
C ASN A 260 6.05 14.89 21.10
N LYS A 261 5.48 13.95 20.34
CA LYS A 261 5.88 12.54 20.33
C LYS A 261 6.14 12.03 18.92
N LYS A 262 7.22 11.26 18.78
CA LYS A 262 7.56 10.52 17.57
C LYS A 262 7.80 9.05 17.93
N VAL A 263 7.34 8.15 17.08
CA VAL A 263 7.61 6.72 17.16
C VAL A 263 7.99 6.21 15.78
N VAL A 264 8.98 5.35 15.71
CA VAL A 264 9.39 4.72 14.45
C VAL A 264 9.24 3.21 14.58
N VAL A 265 8.59 2.62 13.58
CA VAL A 265 8.52 1.16 13.44
C VAL A 265 8.99 0.75 12.06
N ARG A 266 9.37 -0.50 11.92
CA ARG A 266 9.89 -1.06 10.68
C ARG A 266 9.29 -2.44 10.44
N CYS A 267 9.02 -2.74 9.18
CA CYS A 267 8.67 -4.07 8.69
C CYS A 267 9.76 -4.52 7.72
N ASP A 268 10.27 -5.70 7.92
CA ASP A 268 11.25 -6.35 7.05
C ASP A 268 10.67 -7.63 6.47
N GLY A 269 11.11 -8.00 5.27
CA GLY A 269 10.68 -9.26 4.67
C GLY A 269 11.51 -9.65 3.44
N PRO A 270 11.24 -10.85 2.91
CA PRO A 270 11.85 -11.35 1.69
C PRO A 270 11.35 -10.56 0.46
N ASP A 271 11.65 -11.04 -0.75
CA ASP A 271 11.18 -10.42 -1.99
C ASP A 271 9.73 -9.93 -1.93
N ALA A 272 9.52 -8.66 -2.27
CA ALA A 272 8.24 -7.98 -2.18
C ALA A 272 7.17 -8.57 -3.11
N GLY A 273 7.57 -8.86 -4.36
CA GLY A 273 6.64 -9.17 -5.43
C GLY A 273 6.05 -10.57 -5.39
N TYR A 274 6.83 -11.56 -4.99
CA TYR A 274 6.46 -12.97 -5.17
C TYR A 274 6.50 -13.74 -3.84
N ILE A 275 7.56 -13.62 -3.05
CA ILE A 275 7.68 -14.37 -1.79
C ILE A 275 6.82 -13.71 -0.70
N ALA A 276 7.02 -12.42 -0.42
CA ALA A 276 6.23 -11.73 0.59
C ALA A 276 4.75 -11.62 0.20
N THR A 277 4.43 -11.33 -1.07
CA THR A 277 3.05 -11.29 -1.54
C THR A 277 2.34 -12.63 -1.34
N SER A 278 2.99 -13.76 -1.64
CA SER A 278 2.44 -15.08 -1.38
C SER A 278 2.20 -15.33 0.12
N GLY A 279 3.16 -14.94 0.96
CA GLY A 279 3.03 -15.00 2.41
C GLY A 279 1.89 -14.14 2.95
N CYS A 280 1.71 -12.93 2.41
CA CYS A 280 0.60 -12.04 2.76
C CYS A 280 -0.76 -12.66 2.39
N VAL A 281 -0.91 -13.19 1.18
CA VAL A 281 -2.15 -13.86 0.73
C VAL A 281 -2.48 -15.04 1.63
N LEU A 282 -1.53 -15.93 1.88
CA LEU A 282 -1.75 -17.11 2.75
C LEU A 282 -2.09 -16.69 4.17
N SER A 283 -1.43 -15.68 4.72
CA SER A 283 -1.75 -15.12 6.04
C SER A 283 -3.18 -14.57 6.08
N GLY A 284 -3.62 -13.89 5.03
CA GLY A 284 -4.99 -13.36 4.88
C GLY A 284 -6.04 -14.46 4.77
N VAL A 285 -5.80 -15.47 3.93
CA VAL A 285 -6.72 -16.63 3.74
C VAL A 285 -6.98 -17.38 5.05
N PHE A 286 -5.93 -17.64 5.82
CA PHE A 286 -6.03 -18.37 7.09
C PHE A 286 -6.50 -17.50 8.27
N THR A 287 -6.66 -16.20 8.05
CA THR A 287 -7.18 -15.29 9.08
C THR A 287 -8.60 -14.92 8.70
N SER A 288 -9.61 -15.38 9.43
CA SER A 288 -11.00 -14.96 9.19
C SER A 288 -11.09 -13.42 9.33
N ALA A 289 -12.02 -12.78 8.63
CA ALA A 289 -12.18 -11.33 8.66
C ALA A 289 -12.32 -10.75 10.08
N ALA A 290 -12.93 -11.51 11.01
CA ALA A 290 -12.97 -11.15 12.44
C ALA A 290 -11.60 -11.24 13.13
N ALA A 291 -10.66 -12.01 12.60
CA ALA A 291 -9.33 -12.19 13.15
C ALA A 291 -8.26 -11.25 12.55
N PHE A 292 -8.58 -10.43 11.55
CA PHE A 292 -7.65 -9.42 11.04
C PHE A 292 -7.20 -8.42 12.11
N LYS A 293 -8.01 -8.19 13.13
CA LYS A 293 -7.65 -7.39 14.31
C LYS A 293 -6.92 -8.20 15.38
N ASN A 294 -6.69 -9.49 15.18
CA ASN A 294 -6.08 -10.39 16.17
C ASN A 294 -4.57 -10.52 15.92
N THR A 295 -3.78 -10.65 17.00
CA THR A 295 -2.32 -10.84 17.00
C THR A 295 -1.83 -11.97 16.07
N LYS A 296 -2.66 -12.97 15.81
CA LYS A 296 -2.32 -14.11 14.93
C LYS A 296 -1.88 -13.74 13.51
N ILE A 297 -2.27 -12.57 12.98
CA ILE A 297 -1.80 -12.18 11.64
C ILE A 297 -0.31 -11.83 11.65
N TYR A 298 0.19 -11.19 12.70
CA TYR A 298 1.62 -10.88 12.83
C TYR A 298 2.46 -12.15 12.95
N ASP A 299 2.00 -13.14 13.73
CA ASP A 299 2.70 -14.43 13.87
C ASP A 299 2.74 -15.18 12.54
N ARG A 300 1.65 -15.17 11.78
CA ARG A 300 1.59 -15.77 10.44
C ARG A 300 2.49 -15.06 9.44
N LEU A 301 2.49 -13.73 9.43
CA LEU A 301 3.39 -12.95 8.59
C LEU A 301 4.85 -13.22 8.95
N ALA A 302 5.16 -13.36 10.24
CA ALA A 302 6.50 -13.70 10.72
C ALA A 302 6.95 -15.10 10.25
N SER A 303 6.05 -16.08 10.15
CA SER A 303 6.37 -17.41 9.60
C SER A 303 6.77 -17.39 8.12
N PHE A 304 6.40 -16.32 7.39
CA PHE A 304 6.84 -16.05 6.02
C PHE A 304 8.00 -15.03 5.95
N GLY A 305 8.64 -14.73 7.08
CA GLY A 305 9.77 -13.81 7.16
C GLY A 305 9.39 -12.31 7.13
N ILE A 306 8.10 -11.97 7.28
CA ILE A 306 7.61 -10.59 7.33
C ILE A 306 7.49 -10.17 8.79
N VAL A 307 8.45 -9.39 9.30
CA VAL A 307 8.62 -9.10 10.73
C VAL A 307 8.48 -7.60 11.00
N PHE A 308 7.69 -7.24 12.02
CA PHE A 308 7.48 -5.87 12.49
C PHE A 308 8.25 -5.64 13.80
N ARG A 309 8.91 -4.47 13.92
CA ARG A 309 9.64 -4.06 15.13
C ARG A 309 9.62 -2.55 15.35
N THR A 310 9.76 -2.15 16.61
CA THR A 310 10.01 -0.74 16.97
C THR A 310 11.48 -0.39 16.75
N VAL A 311 11.77 0.87 16.43
CA VAL A 311 13.14 1.39 16.19
C VAL A 311 13.30 2.70 16.97
N PRO A 312 13.43 2.64 18.31
CA PRO A 312 13.42 3.82 19.17
C PRO A 312 14.53 4.83 18.86
N GLU A 313 15.72 4.36 18.46
CA GLU A 313 16.88 5.18 18.11
C GLU A 313 16.61 6.12 16.92
N MET A 314 15.66 5.80 16.06
CA MET A 314 15.28 6.63 14.92
C MET A 314 14.20 7.68 15.25
N ALA A 315 13.62 7.61 16.45
CA ALA A 315 12.56 8.53 16.89
C ALA A 315 13.15 9.80 17.53
N SER A 316 14.35 9.72 18.11
CA SER A 316 14.97 10.75 18.95
C SER A 316 15.63 11.91 18.20
N THR A 317 15.58 11.94 16.86
CA THR A 317 16.23 13.01 16.07
C THR A 317 15.23 13.87 15.27
#